data_5445b30db127afe2abc5bac6010d0101
#
_entry.id   5445b30db127afe2abc5bac6010d0101
#
_cell.length_a   1.000
_cell.length_b   1.000
_cell.length_c   1.000
_cell.angle_alpha   90.00
_cell.angle_beta   90.00
_cell.angle_gamma   90.00
#
_symmetry.space_group_name_H-M   'P 1'
#
loop_
_entity.id
_entity.type
_entity.pdbx_description
1 polymer ?
#
loop_
_entity_poly.entity_id
_entity_poly.type
_entity_poly.pdbx_seq_one_letter_code
_entity_poly.pdbx_strand_id
1 'polypeptide(L)'
;MSWGAVLLKYDIDLIENNCRVIIRDNELSLSSGDVILVNNKGIDVLYRKGGNSNLLFVTERCNHNCVMCSQPPKNIDDLWRLDECHKLIDMIDDNEEVLGISGGEPTLLGDGFVELLQHCKNALPNTMLHILTNATFLNDKDYLNKILSVEHDNILWGIPIYGCTPYQHDFNVQSKGAFNNTINAIYNLECSNQKIELRLVLTKQVLDDLENITEYILRNLPFVHVVAFMGLELIGHARGNQKLVLPNILEYSNLISNSILTLSRLGLNPLLYNLPLCYLNEDVRDYAVKSISDWKNVFFDNCYDCEKRDDCCGFFSSHYGRYVSQEVLPIRSSDGYER
;
A
#
# COMPACT_ATOMS: atom_id res chain seq x y z
N MET A 1 31.47 -18.32 -6.73
CA MET A 1 30.26 -17.51 -6.87
C MET A 1 30.33 -16.82 -8.21
N SER A 2 29.34 -17.03 -9.08
CA SER A 2 29.23 -16.28 -10.34
C SER A 2 28.34 -15.07 -10.09
N TRP A 3 28.91 -13.87 -10.19
CA TRP A 3 28.16 -12.62 -10.10
C TRP A 3 27.47 -12.36 -11.44
N GLY A 4 26.19 -12.01 -11.43
CA GLY A 4 25.46 -11.60 -12.61
C GLY A 4 25.88 -10.24 -13.15
N ALA A 5 26.24 -9.30 -12.26
CA ALA A 5 26.79 -7.98 -12.55
C ALA A 5 27.57 -7.44 -11.36
N VAL A 6 28.48 -6.51 -11.62
CA VAL A 6 29.18 -5.73 -10.59
C VAL A 6 28.91 -4.25 -10.86
N LEU A 7 28.38 -3.56 -9.85
CA LEU A 7 28.14 -2.12 -9.91
C LEU A 7 29.36 -1.36 -9.42
N LEU A 8 29.84 -0.44 -10.23
CA LEU A 8 31.00 0.38 -9.92
C LEU A 8 30.61 1.86 -9.84
N LYS A 9 31.01 2.53 -8.74
CA LYS A 9 30.81 3.98 -8.57
C LYS A 9 31.82 4.77 -9.41
N TYR A 10 32.97 4.15 -9.72
CA TYR A 10 34.06 4.73 -10.54
C TYR A 10 34.56 3.69 -11.53
N ASP A 11 35.06 4.14 -12.66
CA ASP A 11 35.70 3.26 -13.66
C ASP A 11 36.99 2.66 -13.08
N ILE A 12 37.00 1.34 -12.89
CA ILE A 12 38.14 0.60 -12.37
C ILE A 12 38.53 -0.46 -13.41
N ASP A 13 39.73 -0.42 -13.91
CA ASP A 13 40.26 -1.32 -14.96
C ASP A 13 40.48 -2.79 -14.54
N LEU A 14 39.97 -3.21 -13.40
CA LEU A 14 40.34 -4.46 -12.73
C LEU A 14 39.44 -5.68 -12.99
N ILE A 15 38.42 -5.59 -13.85
CA ILE A 15 37.49 -6.71 -14.04
C ILE A 15 37.55 -7.24 -15.48
N GLU A 16 38.11 -8.43 -15.62
CA GLU A 16 38.24 -9.18 -16.88
C GLU A 16 36.99 -9.87 -17.36
N ASN A 17 35.75 -9.51 -17.01
CA ASN A 17 34.55 -10.14 -17.57
C ASN A 17 33.33 -9.22 -17.65
N ASN A 18 32.75 -9.27 -18.72
CA ASN A 18 31.64 -8.75 -19.54
C ASN A 18 30.36 -8.18 -18.86
N CYS A 19 30.28 -7.97 -17.58
CA CYS A 19 29.09 -7.41 -16.94
C CYS A 19 29.45 -6.21 -16.03
N ARG A 20 29.81 -5.10 -16.67
CA ARG A 20 30.07 -3.83 -15.96
C ARG A 20 28.84 -2.94 -16.08
N VAL A 21 28.33 -2.44 -14.96
CA VAL A 21 27.40 -1.31 -14.92
C VAL A 21 28.09 -0.19 -14.17
N ILE A 22 28.35 0.91 -14.83
CA ILE A 22 28.95 2.11 -14.23
C ILE A 22 27.82 3.07 -13.88
N ILE A 23 27.64 3.31 -12.58
CA ILE A 23 26.72 4.31 -12.07
C ILE A 23 27.49 5.62 -11.96
N ARG A 24 27.20 6.58 -12.83
CA ARG A 24 27.83 7.90 -12.82
C ARG A 24 27.13 8.93 -11.96
N ASP A 25 25.89 8.66 -11.54
CA ASP A 25 25.08 9.59 -10.75
C ASP A 25 25.02 9.20 -9.27
N ASN A 26 25.14 10.21 -8.40
CA ASN A 26 25.05 10.06 -6.94
C ASN A 26 23.62 9.82 -6.42
N GLU A 27 22.63 9.67 -7.28
CA GLU A 27 21.20 9.59 -6.91
C GLU A 27 20.75 8.19 -6.47
N LEU A 28 21.46 7.12 -6.84
CA LEU A 28 21.15 5.77 -6.41
C LEU A 28 21.98 5.41 -5.16
N SER A 29 21.38 5.63 -3.99
CA SER A 29 21.89 5.08 -2.73
C SER A 29 21.62 3.57 -2.72
N LEU A 30 22.59 2.75 -3.07
CA LEU A 30 22.55 1.29 -2.98
C LEU A 30 23.39 0.80 -1.81
N SER A 31 22.89 -0.21 -1.13
CA SER A 31 23.52 -0.87 0.00
C SER A 31 23.80 -2.35 -0.31
N SER A 32 24.78 -2.94 0.40
CA SER A 32 25.04 -4.37 0.29
C SER A 32 23.83 -5.17 0.76
N GLY A 33 23.34 -6.07 -0.09
CA GLY A 33 22.14 -6.87 0.14
C GLY A 33 20.90 -6.36 -0.59
N ASP A 34 20.95 -5.16 -1.22
CA ASP A 34 19.87 -4.72 -2.12
C ASP A 34 19.86 -5.59 -3.38
N VAL A 35 18.65 -5.92 -3.87
CA VAL A 35 18.45 -6.63 -5.13
C VAL A 35 18.02 -5.64 -6.20
N ILE A 36 18.72 -5.67 -7.32
CA ILE A 36 18.51 -4.74 -8.41
C ILE A 36 18.28 -5.47 -9.73
N LEU A 37 17.45 -4.89 -10.58
CA LEU A 37 17.29 -5.26 -11.98
C LEU A 37 18.05 -4.27 -12.86
N VAL A 38 19.00 -4.75 -13.62
CA VAL A 38 19.73 -3.94 -14.59
C VAL A 38 19.20 -4.23 -15.98
N ASN A 39 18.76 -3.21 -16.68
CA ASN A 39 18.27 -3.29 -18.04
C ASN A 39 18.79 -2.14 -18.90
N ASN A 40 18.41 -2.10 -20.19
CA ASN A 40 18.85 -1.05 -21.13
C ASN A 40 18.28 0.34 -20.84
N LYS A 41 17.34 0.48 -19.88
CA LYS A 41 16.74 1.75 -19.46
C LYS A 41 17.37 2.29 -18.18
N GLY A 42 18.09 1.44 -17.44
CA GLY A 42 18.73 1.82 -16.18
C GLY A 42 18.73 0.71 -15.14
N ILE A 43 18.65 1.12 -13.90
CA ILE A 43 18.65 0.25 -12.72
C ILE A 43 17.37 0.45 -11.95
N ASP A 44 16.64 -0.63 -11.75
CA ASP A 44 15.47 -0.68 -10.88
C ASP A 44 15.85 -1.41 -9.58
N VAL A 45 15.51 -0.86 -8.42
CA VAL A 45 15.71 -1.52 -7.13
C VAL A 45 14.46 -2.35 -6.85
N LEU A 46 14.61 -3.67 -6.84
CA LEU A 46 13.52 -4.62 -6.61
C LEU A 46 13.33 -4.92 -5.11
N TYR A 47 14.41 -4.87 -4.34
CA TYR A 47 14.39 -5.09 -2.90
C TYR A 47 15.49 -4.25 -2.24
N ARG A 48 15.17 -3.67 -1.09
CA ARG A 48 16.12 -2.95 -0.23
C ARG A 48 16.27 -3.68 1.09
N LYS A 49 17.48 -4.13 1.39
CA LYS A 49 17.77 -4.77 2.67
C LYS A 49 17.50 -3.81 3.84
N GLY A 50 16.64 -4.25 4.77
CA GLY A 50 16.20 -3.43 5.90
C GLY A 50 15.26 -2.28 5.53
N GLY A 51 14.71 -2.28 4.33
CA GLY A 51 13.69 -1.32 3.90
C GLY A 51 12.30 -1.72 4.41
N ASN A 52 11.50 -0.74 4.85
CA ASN A 52 10.18 -0.99 5.43
C ASN A 52 9.04 -1.18 4.39
N SER A 53 9.37 -1.22 3.09
CA SER A 53 8.36 -1.19 2.02
C SER A 53 8.68 -2.13 0.85
N ASN A 54 9.33 -3.24 1.12
CA ASN A 54 9.62 -4.25 0.12
C ASN A 54 8.33 -4.91 -0.37
N LEU A 55 8.18 -5.06 -1.69
CA LEU A 55 6.94 -5.50 -2.32
C LEU A 55 7.21 -6.38 -3.55
N LEU A 56 6.60 -7.55 -3.60
CA LEU A 56 6.48 -8.36 -4.80
C LEU A 56 5.32 -7.85 -5.66
N PHE A 57 5.62 -7.36 -6.86
CA PHE A 57 4.61 -6.92 -7.82
C PHE A 57 4.33 -8.03 -8.84
N VAL A 58 3.27 -8.82 -8.58
CA VAL A 58 3.08 -10.12 -9.23
C VAL A 58 2.34 -10.08 -10.57
N THR A 59 1.54 -9.05 -10.83
CA THR A 59 0.79 -8.91 -12.10
C THR A 59 0.28 -7.48 -12.29
N GLU A 60 0.15 -7.04 -13.54
CA GLU A 60 -0.54 -5.79 -13.91
C GLU A 60 -2.03 -6.00 -14.21
N ARG A 61 -2.50 -7.26 -14.25
CA ARG A 61 -3.89 -7.59 -14.52
C ARG A 61 -4.74 -7.45 -13.27
N CYS A 62 -5.97 -6.98 -13.44
CA CYS A 62 -6.97 -6.87 -12.38
C CYS A 62 -8.37 -7.11 -12.95
N ASN A 63 -9.25 -7.68 -12.15
CA ASN A 63 -10.67 -7.83 -12.46
C ASN A 63 -11.52 -6.61 -12.08
N HIS A 64 -10.90 -5.58 -11.45
CA HIS A 64 -11.49 -4.28 -11.16
C HIS A 64 -10.86 -3.18 -12.01
N ASN A 65 -11.56 -2.04 -12.14
CA ASN A 65 -11.07 -0.85 -12.82
C ASN A 65 -11.36 0.42 -11.99
N CYS A 66 -10.89 0.40 -10.75
CA CYS A 66 -11.21 1.40 -9.73
C CYS A 66 -10.99 2.83 -10.21
N VAL A 67 -11.94 3.74 -9.92
CA VAL A 67 -11.88 5.15 -10.34
C VAL A 67 -10.68 5.90 -9.78
N MET A 68 -10.12 5.43 -8.65
CA MET A 68 -8.96 6.01 -7.98
C MET A 68 -7.67 5.20 -8.17
N CYS A 69 -7.66 4.14 -9.00
CA CYS A 69 -6.51 3.25 -9.12
C CYS A 69 -5.23 4.00 -9.46
N SER A 70 -4.20 3.86 -8.62
CA SER A 70 -2.87 4.46 -8.85
C SER A 70 -2.10 3.74 -9.95
N GLN A 71 -2.37 2.44 -10.14
CA GLN A 71 -1.78 1.58 -11.16
C GLN A 71 -2.89 0.94 -11.99
N PRO A 72 -3.44 1.64 -13.01
CA PRO A 72 -4.52 1.11 -13.83
C PRO A 72 -4.17 -0.24 -14.43
N PRO A 73 -5.09 -1.22 -14.39
CA PRO A 73 -4.82 -2.56 -14.87
C PRO A 73 -4.50 -2.59 -16.35
N LYS A 74 -3.62 -3.51 -16.74
CA LYS A 74 -3.29 -3.78 -18.13
C LYS A 74 -3.65 -5.22 -18.47
N ASN A 75 -4.33 -5.41 -19.59
CA ASN A 75 -4.64 -6.75 -20.09
C ASN A 75 -3.48 -7.25 -20.98
N ILE A 76 -2.40 -7.70 -20.32
CA ILE A 76 -1.19 -8.22 -20.96
C ILE A 76 -0.84 -9.59 -20.39
N ASP A 77 -0.08 -10.37 -21.16
CA ASP A 77 0.56 -11.55 -20.63
C ASP A 77 1.82 -11.14 -19.86
N ASP A 78 1.77 -11.27 -18.55
CA ASP A 78 2.83 -10.88 -17.62
C ASP A 78 3.21 -11.99 -16.63
N LEU A 79 2.97 -13.26 -17.01
CA LEU A 79 3.32 -14.41 -16.18
C LEU A 79 4.83 -14.49 -15.83
N TRP A 80 5.70 -13.88 -16.66
CA TRP A 80 7.11 -13.73 -16.38
C TRP A 80 7.41 -13.00 -15.04
N ARG A 81 6.46 -12.18 -14.52
CA ARG A 81 6.60 -11.53 -13.22
C ARG A 81 6.59 -12.53 -12.07
N LEU A 82 5.85 -13.63 -12.18
CA LEU A 82 5.93 -14.71 -11.19
C LEU A 82 7.33 -15.30 -11.12
N ASP A 83 7.94 -15.58 -12.28
CA ASP A 83 9.32 -16.10 -12.35
C ASP A 83 10.32 -15.09 -11.74
N GLU A 84 10.12 -13.80 -11.96
CA GLU A 84 10.92 -12.73 -11.36
C GLU A 84 10.72 -12.70 -9.84
N CYS A 85 9.47 -12.78 -9.35
CA CYS A 85 9.17 -12.82 -7.93
C CYS A 85 9.77 -14.05 -7.25
N HIS A 86 9.71 -15.24 -7.88
CA HIS A 86 10.35 -16.43 -7.35
C HIS A 86 11.87 -16.27 -7.20
N LYS A 87 12.54 -15.68 -8.21
CA LYS A 87 13.98 -15.39 -8.13
C LYS A 87 14.30 -14.35 -7.06
N LEU A 88 13.40 -13.36 -6.88
CA LEU A 88 13.58 -12.33 -5.88
C LEU A 88 13.46 -12.92 -4.47
N ILE A 89 12.48 -13.79 -4.21
CA ILE A 89 12.31 -14.49 -2.92
C ILE A 89 13.59 -15.22 -2.52
N ASP A 90 14.27 -15.91 -3.45
CA ASP A 90 15.53 -16.62 -3.20
C ASP A 90 16.70 -15.69 -2.81
N MET A 91 16.57 -14.37 -3.05
CA MET A 91 17.60 -13.36 -2.78
C MET A 91 17.27 -12.47 -1.57
N ILE A 92 16.04 -12.53 -1.03
CA ILE A 92 15.62 -11.77 0.16
C ILE A 92 16.30 -12.34 1.41
N ASP A 93 16.64 -11.45 2.34
CA ASP A 93 17.17 -11.83 3.66
C ASP A 93 16.10 -12.60 4.45
N ASP A 94 16.47 -13.72 5.05
CA ASP A 94 15.58 -14.57 5.86
C ASP A 94 15.09 -13.90 7.16
N ASN A 95 15.69 -12.76 7.53
CA ASN A 95 15.27 -11.91 8.66
C ASN A 95 14.37 -10.75 8.22
N GLU A 96 13.84 -10.73 6.99
CA GLU A 96 12.88 -9.73 6.56
C GLU A 96 11.62 -9.81 7.42
N GLU A 97 11.23 -8.69 8.04
CA GLU A 97 10.08 -8.69 8.95
C GLU A 97 8.74 -8.69 8.19
N VAL A 98 8.66 -7.93 7.10
CA VAL A 98 7.42 -7.74 6.33
C VAL A 98 7.73 -7.72 4.84
N LEU A 99 7.03 -8.55 4.07
CA LEU A 99 7.07 -8.52 2.62
C LEU A 99 5.67 -8.30 2.05
N GLY A 100 5.50 -7.22 1.30
CA GLY A 100 4.25 -6.95 0.59
C GLY A 100 4.09 -7.87 -0.63
N ILE A 101 2.86 -8.27 -0.92
CA ILE A 101 2.49 -8.90 -2.20
C ILE A 101 1.36 -8.09 -2.79
N SER A 102 1.57 -7.54 -3.98
CA SER A 102 0.60 -6.68 -4.66
C SER A 102 0.70 -6.85 -6.19
N GLY A 103 -0.13 -6.07 -6.87
CA GLY A 103 -0.18 -6.03 -8.32
C GLY A 103 -1.42 -5.27 -8.74
N GLY A 104 -2.01 -5.68 -9.86
CA GLY A 104 -3.41 -5.40 -10.13
C GLY A 104 -4.27 -6.19 -9.14
N GLU A 105 -4.38 -7.51 -9.35
CA GLU A 105 -5.03 -8.43 -8.39
C GLU A 105 -4.25 -9.75 -8.31
N PRO A 106 -3.52 -10.01 -7.21
CA PRO A 106 -2.71 -11.21 -7.07
C PRO A 106 -3.48 -12.53 -7.19
N THR A 107 -4.71 -12.58 -6.66
CA THR A 107 -5.53 -13.82 -6.66
C THR A 107 -6.02 -14.23 -8.06
N LEU A 108 -5.91 -13.35 -9.07
CA LEU A 108 -6.13 -13.72 -10.49
C LEU A 108 -5.15 -14.77 -11.01
N LEU A 109 -4.01 -14.94 -10.38
CA LEU A 109 -2.97 -15.87 -10.81
C LEU A 109 -3.30 -17.31 -10.48
N GLY A 110 -4.38 -17.58 -9.73
CA GLY A 110 -4.85 -18.93 -9.42
C GLY A 110 -3.78 -19.78 -8.73
N ASP A 111 -3.49 -20.96 -9.31
CA ASP A 111 -2.50 -21.88 -8.75
C ASP A 111 -1.09 -21.25 -8.69
N GLY A 112 -0.73 -20.36 -9.62
CA GLY A 112 0.55 -19.64 -9.57
C GLY A 112 0.70 -18.72 -8.33
N PHE A 113 -0.41 -18.16 -7.83
CA PHE A 113 -0.39 -17.43 -6.57
C PHE A 113 -0.17 -18.37 -5.37
N VAL A 114 -0.79 -19.57 -5.38
CA VAL A 114 -0.60 -20.57 -4.33
C VAL A 114 0.86 -21.05 -4.31
N GLU A 115 1.45 -21.31 -5.48
CA GLU A 115 2.86 -21.69 -5.62
C GLU A 115 3.80 -20.61 -5.10
N LEU A 116 3.49 -19.32 -5.36
CA LEU A 116 4.26 -18.20 -4.84
C LEU A 116 4.22 -18.16 -3.30
N LEU A 117 3.04 -18.32 -2.70
CA LEU A 117 2.90 -18.37 -1.24
C LEU A 117 3.64 -19.56 -0.64
N GLN A 118 3.61 -20.73 -1.30
CA GLN A 118 4.37 -21.90 -0.86
C GLN A 118 5.88 -21.64 -0.90
N HIS A 119 6.35 -20.91 -1.92
CA HIS A 119 7.76 -20.49 -1.98
C HIS A 119 8.11 -19.53 -0.84
N CYS A 120 7.27 -18.51 -0.61
CA CYS A 120 7.46 -17.61 0.53
C CYS A 120 7.52 -18.38 1.86
N LYS A 121 6.61 -19.34 2.09
CA LYS A 121 6.65 -20.16 3.30
C LYS A 121 7.98 -20.91 3.48
N ASN A 122 8.50 -21.46 2.40
CA ASN A 122 9.72 -22.27 2.44
C ASN A 122 10.98 -21.42 2.65
N ALA A 123 11.05 -20.26 1.96
CA ALA A 123 12.22 -19.37 1.98
C ALA A 123 12.18 -18.35 3.13
N LEU A 124 11.00 -17.87 3.48
CA LEU A 124 10.76 -16.76 4.40
C LEU A 124 9.71 -17.12 5.47
N PRO A 125 9.89 -18.21 6.23
CA PRO A 125 8.84 -18.75 7.11
C PRO A 125 8.43 -17.80 8.25
N ASN A 126 9.29 -16.89 8.66
CA ASN A 126 9.05 -15.94 9.75
C ASN A 126 8.56 -14.55 9.27
N THR A 127 8.65 -14.27 7.98
CA THR A 127 8.27 -13.00 7.38
C THR A 127 6.75 -12.84 7.37
N MET A 128 6.25 -11.70 7.80
CA MET A 128 4.84 -11.37 7.63
C MET A 128 4.56 -11.04 6.15
N LEU A 129 3.66 -11.78 5.52
CA LEU A 129 3.19 -11.48 4.17
C LEU A 129 2.00 -10.52 4.25
N HIS A 130 2.17 -9.28 3.79
CA HIS A 130 1.09 -8.31 3.66
C HIS A 130 0.52 -8.36 2.25
N ILE A 131 -0.59 -9.07 2.07
CA ILE A 131 -1.20 -9.35 0.76
C ILE A 131 -2.27 -8.30 0.46
N LEU A 132 -2.03 -7.47 -0.57
CA LEU A 132 -2.97 -6.46 -1.03
C LEU A 132 -3.85 -7.07 -2.15
N THR A 133 -5.13 -7.28 -1.85
CA THR A 133 -6.08 -7.93 -2.77
C THR A 133 -7.46 -7.30 -2.65
N ASN A 134 -8.23 -7.25 -3.74
CA ASN A 134 -9.65 -6.90 -3.69
C ASN A 134 -10.52 -8.04 -3.10
N ALA A 135 -9.92 -9.19 -2.85
CA ALA A 135 -10.46 -10.37 -2.21
C ALA A 135 -11.63 -11.06 -2.94
N THR A 136 -12.09 -10.56 -4.09
CA THR A 136 -13.30 -11.09 -4.73
C THR A 136 -13.21 -12.58 -5.08
N PHE A 137 -12.03 -13.11 -5.39
CA PHE A 137 -11.82 -14.53 -5.64
C PHE A 137 -11.76 -15.39 -4.38
N LEU A 138 -11.51 -14.78 -3.20
CA LEU A 138 -11.51 -15.49 -1.92
C LEU A 138 -12.94 -15.77 -1.42
N ASN A 139 -13.97 -15.30 -2.13
CA ASN A 139 -15.36 -15.76 -1.95
C ASN A 139 -15.53 -17.22 -2.40
N ASP A 140 -14.72 -17.72 -3.32
CA ASP A 140 -14.64 -19.15 -3.68
C ASP A 140 -13.89 -19.91 -2.57
N LYS A 141 -14.64 -20.75 -1.83
CA LYS A 141 -14.10 -21.51 -0.70
C LYS A 141 -13.08 -22.54 -1.12
N ASP A 142 -13.21 -23.14 -2.29
CA ASP A 142 -12.27 -24.16 -2.77
C ASP A 142 -10.92 -23.50 -3.08
N TYR A 143 -10.94 -22.33 -3.71
CA TYR A 143 -9.73 -21.55 -3.94
C TYR A 143 -9.11 -21.03 -2.64
N LEU A 144 -9.92 -20.49 -1.74
CA LEU A 144 -9.43 -20.06 -0.42
C LEU A 144 -8.79 -21.21 0.35
N ASN A 145 -9.42 -22.40 0.36
CA ASN A 145 -8.86 -23.58 1.03
C ASN A 145 -7.51 -24.02 0.41
N LYS A 146 -7.33 -23.90 -0.90
CA LYS A 146 -6.02 -24.13 -1.54
C LYS A 146 -4.96 -23.15 -1.02
N ILE A 147 -5.29 -21.86 -0.91
CA ILE A 147 -4.39 -20.85 -0.37
C ILE A 147 -4.05 -21.16 1.09
N LEU A 148 -5.04 -21.46 1.91
CA LEU A 148 -4.86 -21.75 3.33
C LEU A 148 -4.09 -23.05 3.59
N SER A 149 -4.15 -24.03 2.65
CA SER A 149 -3.38 -25.28 2.74
C SER A 149 -1.87 -25.09 2.65
N VAL A 150 -1.41 -23.90 2.22
CA VAL A 150 0.00 -23.49 2.31
C VAL A 150 0.44 -23.38 3.78
N GLU A 151 -0.47 -23.07 4.71
CA GLU A 151 -0.19 -22.94 6.15
C GLU A 151 0.96 -21.96 6.47
N HIS A 152 1.00 -20.82 5.81
CA HIS A 152 1.90 -19.74 6.18
C HIS A 152 1.30 -18.99 7.40
N ASP A 153 1.97 -19.06 8.54
CA ASP A 153 1.41 -18.64 9.85
C ASP A 153 1.22 -17.14 10.00
N ASN A 154 1.87 -16.31 9.16
CA ASN A 154 1.87 -14.86 9.33
C ASN A 154 1.45 -14.13 8.05
N ILE A 155 0.14 -14.13 7.77
CA ILE A 155 -0.45 -13.38 6.65
C ILE A 155 -1.35 -12.27 7.20
N LEU A 156 -1.22 -11.07 6.65
CA LEU A 156 -2.15 -9.96 6.81
C LEU A 156 -2.81 -9.65 5.46
N TRP A 157 -4.12 -9.78 5.39
CA TRP A 157 -4.91 -9.51 4.18
C TRP A 157 -5.34 -8.06 4.15
N GLY A 158 -4.75 -7.25 3.27
CA GLY A 158 -5.10 -5.84 3.04
C GLY A 158 -6.20 -5.71 2.00
N ILE A 159 -7.45 -5.51 2.45
CA ILE A 159 -8.65 -5.57 1.61
C ILE A 159 -9.32 -4.20 1.55
N PRO A 160 -9.51 -3.61 0.34
CA PRO A 160 -10.16 -2.32 0.19
C PRO A 160 -11.68 -2.41 0.36
N ILE A 161 -12.25 -1.39 1.03
CA ILE A 161 -13.69 -1.14 1.07
C ILE A 161 -13.96 0.33 0.74
N TYR A 162 -14.95 0.62 -0.12
CA TYR A 162 -15.21 1.96 -0.64
C TYR A 162 -16.69 2.36 -0.54
N GLY A 163 -17.39 1.82 0.43
CA GLY A 163 -18.79 2.11 0.69
C GLY A 163 -19.40 1.06 1.59
N CYS A 164 -20.54 1.37 2.19
CA CYS A 164 -21.31 0.46 3.04
C CYS A 164 -22.46 -0.24 2.28
N THR A 165 -22.57 0.02 0.98
CA THR A 165 -23.59 -0.59 0.09
C THR A 165 -22.97 -1.09 -1.21
N PRO A 166 -23.61 -2.09 -1.89
CA PRO A 166 -23.18 -2.53 -3.21
C PRO A 166 -23.09 -1.39 -4.23
N TYR A 167 -24.02 -0.45 -4.19
CA TYR A 167 -24.01 0.68 -5.14
C TYR A 167 -22.75 1.53 -5.01
N GLN A 168 -22.34 1.86 -3.79
CA GLN A 168 -21.19 2.71 -3.55
C GLN A 168 -19.86 1.99 -3.86
N HIS A 169 -19.70 0.79 -3.32
CA HIS A 169 -18.47 0.03 -3.51
C HIS A 169 -18.27 -0.33 -4.99
N ASP A 170 -19.28 -0.93 -5.62
CA ASP A 170 -19.21 -1.37 -7.02
C ASP A 170 -18.93 -0.19 -7.98
N PHE A 171 -19.51 1.00 -7.69
CA PHE A 171 -19.19 2.22 -8.42
C PHE A 171 -17.71 2.60 -8.29
N ASN A 172 -17.16 2.58 -7.09
CA ASN A 172 -15.76 2.96 -6.86
C ASN A 172 -14.79 1.98 -7.51
N VAL A 173 -15.09 0.68 -7.49
CA VAL A 173 -14.21 -0.35 -8.07
C VAL A 173 -14.55 -0.68 -9.53
N GLN A 174 -15.63 -0.09 -10.09
CA GLN A 174 -16.11 -0.32 -11.46
C GLN A 174 -16.33 -1.80 -11.77
N SER A 175 -16.89 -2.55 -10.81
CA SER A 175 -17.14 -3.98 -10.94
C SER A 175 -18.44 -4.36 -10.20
N LYS A 176 -19.44 -4.81 -10.96
CA LYS A 176 -20.74 -5.17 -10.43
C LYS A 176 -20.67 -6.43 -9.57
N GLY A 177 -21.23 -6.39 -8.37
CA GLY A 177 -21.24 -7.51 -7.41
C GLY A 177 -19.96 -7.63 -6.59
N ALA A 178 -19.00 -6.74 -6.78
CA ALA A 178 -17.74 -6.73 -6.04
C ALA A 178 -17.97 -6.60 -4.53
N PHE A 179 -18.88 -5.73 -4.09
CA PHE A 179 -19.18 -5.57 -2.67
C PHE A 179 -19.52 -6.89 -2.00
N ASN A 180 -20.49 -7.60 -2.53
CA ASN A 180 -20.95 -8.86 -1.94
C ASN A 180 -19.82 -9.92 -1.93
N ASN A 181 -19.05 -10.03 -3.01
CA ASN A 181 -17.93 -10.97 -3.10
C ASN A 181 -16.84 -10.61 -2.09
N THR A 182 -16.47 -9.33 -1.98
CA THR A 182 -15.46 -8.85 -1.02
C THR A 182 -15.91 -9.06 0.43
N ILE A 183 -17.18 -8.73 0.77
CA ILE A 183 -17.70 -8.94 2.13
C ILE A 183 -17.75 -10.43 2.48
N ASN A 184 -18.24 -11.29 1.57
CA ASN A 184 -18.24 -12.73 1.78
C ASN A 184 -16.80 -13.29 1.95
N ALA A 185 -15.84 -12.78 1.18
CA ALA A 185 -14.43 -13.16 1.34
C ALA A 185 -13.87 -12.77 2.71
N ILE A 186 -14.20 -11.57 3.19
CA ILE A 186 -13.82 -11.10 4.54
C ILE A 186 -14.37 -12.05 5.61
N TYR A 187 -15.63 -12.48 5.50
CA TYR A 187 -16.19 -13.47 6.44
C TYR A 187 -15.56 -14.87 6.29
N ASN A 188 -15.23 -15.31 5.09
CA ASN A 188 -14.53 -16.58 4.88
C ASN A 188 -13.13 -16.57 5.52
N LEU A 189 -12.41 -15.45 5.41
CA LEU A 189 -11.10 -15.24 6.06
C LEU A 189 -11.22 -15.22 7.58
N GLU A 190 -12.22 -14.53 8.14
CA GLU A 190 -12.50 -14.55 9.58
C GLU A 190 -12.82 -15.96 10.07
N CYS A 191 -13.72 -16.70 9.40
CA CYS A 191 -14.02 -18.09 9.73
C CYS A 191 -12.78 -19.01 9.71
N SER A 192 -11.73 -18.59 9.01
CA SER A 192 -10.44 -19.29 8.91
C SER A 192 -9.37 -18.68 9.81
N ASN A 193 -9.75 -17.80 10.75
CA ASN A 193 -8.87 -17.15 11.71
C ASN A 193 -7.69 -16.37 11.05
N GLN A 194 -7.96 -15.72 9.91
CA GLN A 194 -6.97 -14.92 9.19
C GLN A 194 -6.96 -13.47 9.66
N LYS A 195 -5.79 -12.82 9.64
CA LYS A 195 -5.66 -11.40 9.98
C LYS A 195 -6.10 -10.52 8.82
N ILE A 196 -6.96 -9.53 9.10
CA ILE A 196 -7.56 -8.66 8.09
C ILE A 196 -7.27 -7.19 8.41
N GLU A 197 -6.75 -6.47 7.42
CA GLU A 197 -6.68 -5.01 7.37
C GLU A 197 -7.72 -4.50 6.36
N LEU A 198 -8.67 -3.70 6.80
CA LEU A 198 -9.53 -2.94 5.88
C LEU A 198 -8.82 -1.69 5.42
N ARG A 199 -8.89 -1.39 4.12
CA ARG A 199 -8.20 -0.25 3.51
C ARG A 199 -9.21 0.70 2.88
N LEU A 200 -9.24 1.94 3.35
CA LEU A 200 -10.10 3.00 2.85
C LEU A 200 -9.24 4.11 2.24
N VAL A 201 -9.16 4.18 0.91
CA VAL A 201 -8.59 5.36 0.25
C VAL A 201 -9.60 6.50 0.36
N LEU A 202 -9.21 7.59 1.00
CA LEU A 202 -10.06 8.73 1.29
C LEU A 202 -10.31 9.56 0.03
N THR A 203 -11.16 9.03 -0.85
CA THR A 203 -11.73 9.78 -1.97
C THR A 203 -12.89 10.63 -1.48
N LYS A 204 -13.33 11.59 -2.31
CA LYS A 204 -14.49 12.41 -2.00
C LYS A 204 -15.73 11.55 -1.69
N GLN A 205 -16.00 10.49 -2.49
CA GLN A 205 -17.14 9.60 -2.30
C GLN A 205 -17.07 8.83 -0.97
N VAL A 206 -15.87 8.40 -0.58
CA VAL A 206 -15.67 7.68 0.71
C VAL A 206 -15.88 8.66 1.87
N LEU A 207 -15.36 9.89 1.75
CA LEU A 207 -15.48 10.90 2.80
C LEU A 207 -16.91 11.42 2.94
N ASP A 208 -17.65 11.60 1.84
CA ASP A 208 -19.06 12.02 1.87
C ASP A 208 -19.97 11.01 2.62
N ASP A 209 -19.54 9.73 2.75
CA ASP A 209 -20.28 8.66 3.42
C ASP A 209 -19.51 8.01 4.59
N LEU A 210 -18.46 8.66 5.08
CA LEU A 210 -17.52 8.08 6.03
C LEU A 210 -18.18 7.65 7.35
N GLU A 211 -19.17 8.40 7.83
CA GLU A 211 -19.92 8.07 9.05
C GLU A 211 -20.66 6.73 8.91
N ASN A 212 -21.39 6.55 7.80
CA ASN A 212 -22.10 5.30 7.52
C ASN A 212 -21.14 4.13 7.30
N ILE A 213 -20.00 4.35 6.63
CA ILE A 213 -18.96 3.34 6.46
C ILE A 213 -18.38 2.93 7.81
N THR A 214 -18.11 3.89 8.69
CA THR A 214 -17.61 3.66 10.05
C THR A 214 -18.60 2.81 10.85
N GLU A 215 -19.89 3.17 10.83
CA GLU A 215 -20.95 2.40 11.49
C GLU A 215 -21.08 0.99 10.90
N TYR A 216 -20.99 0.86 9.58
CA TYR A 216 -21.01 -0.44 8.91
C TYR A 216 -19.88 -1.35 9.36
N ILE A 217 -18.65 -0.83 9.44
CA ILE A 217 -17.47 -1.57 9.93
C ILE A 217 -17.72 -2.05 11.36
N LEU A 218 -18.15 -1.16 12.25
CA LEU A 218 -18.40 -1.49 13.65
C LEU A 218 -19.47 -2.58 13.84
N ARG A 219 -20.52 -2.55 13.03
CA ARG A 219 -21.65 -3.50 13.16
C ARG A 219 -21.41 -4.82 12.46
N ASN A 220 -20.71 -4.80 11.32
CA ASN A 220 -20.64 -5.98 10.44
C ASN A 220 -19.24 -6.60 10.39
N LEU A 221 -18.20 -5.83 10.68
CA LEU A 221 -16.79 -6.25 10.57
C LEU A 221 -15.98 -5.95 11.86
N PRO A 222 -16.54 -6.15 13.08
CA PRO A 222 -15.87 -5.78 14.34
C PRO A 222 -14.63 -6.64 14.65
N PHE A 223 -14.40 -7.69 13.90
CA PHE A 223 -13.30 -8.66 14.04
C PHE A 223 -12.04 -8.27 13.26
N VAL A 224 -12.09 -7.24 12.43
CA VAL A 224 -10.90 -6.85 11.64
C VAL A 224 -9.80 -6.30 12.54
N HIS A 225 -8.55 -6.58 12.18
CA HIS A 225 -7.39 -6.27 13.00
C HIS A 225 -6.95 -4.83 12.87
N VAL A 226 -7.10 -4.25 11.67
CA VAL A 226 -6.71 -2.87 11.35
C VAL A 226 -7.74 -2.25 10.43
N VAL A 227 -7.99 -0.94 10.60
CA VAL A 227 -8.74 -0.11 9.66
C VAL A 227 -7.82 1.02 9.18
N ALA A 228 -7.26 0.87 7.98
CA ALA A 228 -6.30 1.80 7.40
C ALA A 228 -6.99 2.88 6.55
N PHE A 229 -6.98 4.11 7.02
CA PHE A 229 -7.43 5.29 6.27
C PHE A 229 -6.24 5.86 5.50
N MET A 230 -6.37 5.99 4.20
CA MET A 230 -5.24 6.31 3.34
C MET A 230 -5.49 7.58 2.53
N GLY A 231 -4.56 8.53 2.57
CA GLY A 231 -4.57 9.68 1.68
C GLY A 231 -4.55 9.24 0.20
N LEU A 232 -5.32 9.92 -0.63
CA LEU A 232 -5.39 9.65 -2.07
C LEU A 232 -4.13 10.14 -2.78
N GLU A 233 -3.45 9.27 -3.52
CA GLU A 233 -2.34 9.64 -4.42
C GLU A 233 -2.88 9.94 -5.83
N LEU A 234 -2.58 11.13 -6.38
CA LEU A 234 -3.08 11.58 -7.69
C LEU A 234 -2.21 11.10 -8.85
N ILE A 235 -2.20 9.80 -9.07
CA ILE A 235 -1.58 9.15 -10.23
C ILE A 235 -2.58 8.17 -10.87
N GLY A 236 -2.25 7.63 -12.02
CA GLY A 236 -3.09 6.66 -12.71
C GLY A 236 -4.51 7.19 -12.99
N HIS A 237 -5.54 6.39 -12.70
CA HIS A 237 -6.96 6.77 -12.87
C HIS A 237 -7.37 7.92 -11.97
N ALA A 238 -6.84 8.01 -10.73
CA ALA A 238 -7.14 9.11 -9.82
C ALA A 238 -6.82 10.46 -10.47
N ARG A 239 -5.72 10.56 -11.22
CA ARG A 239 -5.34 11.78 -11.94
C ARG A 239 -6.34 12.15 -13.05
N GLY A 240 -6.84 11.16 -13.79
CA GLY A 240 -7.86 11.35 -14.81
C GLY A 240 -9.22 11.74 -14.22
N ASN A 241 -9.55 11.19 -13.07
CA ASN A 241 -10.82 11.34 -12.38
C ASN A 241 -10.76 12.36 -11.21
N GLN A 242 -9.77 13.25 -11.18
CA GLN A 242 -9.53 14.13 -10.03
C GLN A 242 -10.77 14.91 -9.58
N LYS A 243 -11.61 15.40 -10.51
CA LYS A 243 -12.85 16.13 -10.19
C LYS A 243 -13.86 15.26 -9.40
N LEU A 244 -13.79 13.96 -9.60
CA LEU A 244 -14.65 13.00 -8.96
C LEU A 244 -14.08 12.55 -7.61
N VAL A 245 -12.78 12.24 -7.56
CA VAL A 245 -12.18 11.51 -6.43
C VAL A 245 -11.39 12.38 -5.46
N LEU A 246 -10.89 13.55 -5.87
CA LEU A 246 -10.03 14.39 -5.03
C LEU A 246 -10.85 15.17 -4.01
N PRO A 247 -10.68 14.91 -2.70
CA PRO A 247 -11.31 15.70 -1.65
C PRO A 247 -10.45 16.92 -1.26
N ASN A 248 -11.08 17.92 -0.65
CA ASN A 248 -10.38 18.85 0.24
C ASN A 248 -10.37 18.26 1.66
N ILE A 249 -9.28 17.61 2.05
CA ILE A 249 -9.19 16.87 3.33
C ILE A 249 -9.51 17.76 4.54
N LEU A 250 -9.15 19.06 4.50
CA LEU A 250 -9.40 19.98 5.62
C LEU A 250 -10.90 20.14 5.91
N GLU A 251 -11.76 20.07 4.90
CA GLU A 251 -13.21 20.13 5.09
C GLU A 251 -13.77 18.92 5.84
N TYR A 252 -13.04 17.77 5.80
CA TYR A 252 -13.44 16.51 6.42
C TYR A 252 -12.65 16.18 7.70
N SER A 253 -11.79 17.08 8.18
CA SER A 253 -10.91 16.81 9.33
C SER A 253 -11.68 16.35 10.58
N ASN A 254 -12.79 17.01 10.91
CA ASN A 254 -13.64 16.64 12.04
C ASN A 254 -14.32 15.28 11.84
N LEU A 255 -14.76 14.97 10.63
CA LEU A 255 -15.39 13.70 10.29
C LEU A 255 -14.38 12.55 10.38
N ILE A 256 -13.16 12.75 9.89
CA ILE A 256 -12.06 11.80 10.00
C ILE A 256 -11.75 11.55 11.49
N SER A 257 -11.58 12.63 12.29
CA SER A 257 -11.32 12.51 13.73
C SER A 257 -12.41 11.73 14.45
N ASN A 258 -13.68 12.05 14.21
CA ASN A 258 -14.82 11.34 14.80
C ASN A 258 -14.81 9.86 14.45
N SER A 259 -14.55 9.51 13.19
CA SER A 259 -14.48 8.13 12.72
C SER A 259 -13.36 7.35 13.39
N ILE A 260 -12.13 7.92 13.42
CA ILE A 260 -10.97 7.32 14.08
C ILE A 260 -11.22 7.07 15.56
N LEU A 261 -11.67 8.11 16.28
CA LEU A 261 -11.92 8.00 17.72
C LEU A 261 -13.05 7.03 18.04
N THR A 262 -14.08 6.96 17.21
CA THR A 262 -15.20 6.03 17.38
C THR A 262 -14.74 4.58 17.21
N LEU A 263 -13.97 4.27 16.16
CA LEU A 263 -13.39 2.94 15.95
C LEU A 263 -12.48 2.55 17.10
N SER A 264 -11.57 3.43 17.50
CA SER A 264 -10.62 3.19 18.59
C SER A 264 -11.31 2.95 19.93
N ARG A 265 -12.30 3.77 20.31
CA ARG A 265 -13.06 3.60 21.55
C ARG A 265 -13.82 2.28 21.62
N LEU A 266 -14.20 1.70 20.48
CA LEU A 266 -14.92 0.44 20.36
C LEU A 266 -13.98 -0.75 20.10
N GLY A 267 -12.67 -0.56 20.27
CA GLY A 267 -11.68 -1.65 20.33
C GLY A 267 -11.07 -2.03 18.98
N LEU A 268 -11.38 -1.31 17.90
CA LEU A 268 -10.70 -1.47 16.63
C LEU A 268 -9.40 -0.66 16.61
N ASN A 269 -8.48 -1.01 15.71
CA ASN A 269 -7.20 -0.35 15.53
C ASN A 269 -7.19 0.49 14.23
N PRO A 270 -7.66 1.77 14.26
CA PRO A 270 -7.59 2.63 13.09
C PRO A 270 -6.19 3.22 12.93
N LEU A 271 -5.72 3.33 11.68
CA LEU A 271 -4.45 3.95 11.32
C LEU A 271 -4.65 4.94 10.16
N LEU A 272 -3.89 6.04 10.18
CA LEU A 272 -3.92 7.09 9.17
C LEU A 272 -2.62 7.06 8.36
N TYR A 273 -2.71 6.69 7.08
CA TYR A 273 -1.56 6.64 6.18
C TYR A 273 -1.60 7.78 5.17
N ASN A 274 -0.42 8.32 4.86
CA ASN A 274 -0.23 9.30 3.80
C ASN A 274 -1.07 10.58 3.95
N LEU A 275 -1.35 10.97 5.19
CA LEU A 275 -2.00 12.24 5.51
C LEU A 275 -1.03 13.12 6.31
N PRO A 276 -0.69 14.33 5.83
CA PRO A 276 0.16 15.25 6.57
C PRO A 276 -0.45 15.62 7.92
N LEU A 277 0.35 15.69 8.98
CA LEU A 277 -0.15 15.98 10.34
C LEU A 277 -0.88 17.31 10.46
N CYS A 278 -0.55 18.30 9.63
CA CYS A 278 -1.24 19.59 9.59
C CYS A 278 -2.65 19.53 8.98
N TYR A 279 -3.02 18.41 8.33
CA TYR A 279 -4.38 18.15 7.84
C TYR A 279 -5.25 17.40 8.84
N LEU A 280 -4.66 16.95 9.95
CA LEU A 280 -5.31 16.19 11.00
C LEU A 280 -5.54 17.04 12.24
N ASN A 281 -6.70 16.86 12.86
CA ASN A 281 -6.93 17.40 14.20
C ASN A 281 -5.94 16.78 15.19
N GLU A 282 -5.61 17.52 16.25
CA GLU A 282 -4.59 17.14 17.22
C GLU A 282 -4.89 15.78 17.89
N ASP A 283 -6.15 15.53 18.20
CA ASP A 283 -6.65 14.35 18.89
C ASP A 283 -6.48 13.02 18.11
N VAL A 284 -6.16 13.11 16.82
CA VAL A 284 -5.95 11.91 15.98
C VAL A 284 -4.57 11.82 15.33
N ARG A 285 -3.66 12.73 15.64
CA ARG A 285 -2.29 12.72 15.09
C ARG A 285 -1.50 11.48 15.50
N ASP A 286 -1.75 10.94 16.68
CA ASP A 286 -1.08 9.73 17.19
C ASP A 286 -1.49 8.45 16.43
N TYR A 287 -2.56 8.49 15.66
CA TYR A 287 -2.95 7.41 14.75
C TYR A 287 -2.27 7.48 13.38
N ALA A 288 -1.54 8.57 13.11
CA ALA A 288 -0.85 8.76 11.84
C ALA A 288 0.43 7.92 11.79
N VAL A 289 0.59 7.18 10.70
CA VAL A 289 1.77 6.38 10.41
C VAL A 289 2.57 7.07 9.31
N LYS A 290 3.89 7.13 9.47
CA LYS A 290 4.76 7.58 8.38
C LYS A 290 4.52 6.76 7.13
N SER A 291 4.72 7.38 5.98
CA SER A 291 4.50 6.75 4.69
C SER A 291 5.16 5.39 4.57
N ILE A 292 4.48 4.47 3.92
CA ILE A 292 5.00 3.16 3.55
C ILE A 292 6.19 3.29 2.57
N SER A 293 6.31 4.43 1.85
CA SER A 293 7.39 4.66 0.87
C SER A 293 7.90 6.09 0.94
N ASP A 294 9.11 6.27 1.46
CA ASP A 294 9.74 7.58 1.70
C ASP A 294 9.98 8.39 0.41
N TRP A 295 10.18 7.71 -0.71
CA TRP A 295 10.48 8.33 -2.01
C TRP A 295 9.27 9.00 -2.68
N LYS A 296 8.05 8.74 -2.23
CA LYS A 296 6.82 9.34 -2.77
C LYS A 296 6.51 10.70 -2.17
N ASN A 297 7.10 11.05 -1.05
CA ASN A 297 6.71 12.18 -0.23
C ASN A 297 7.73 13.30 -0.29
N VAL A 298 7.20 14.52 -0.24
CA VAL A 298 7.98 15.76 -0.24
C VAL A 298 7.49 16.69 0.86
N PHE A 299 8.36 17.61 1.29
CA PHE A 299 8.03 18.69 2.21
C PHE A 299 8.09 20.02 1.47
N PHE A 300 7.14 20.91 1.76
CA PHE A 300 7.13 22.26 1.24
C PHE A 300 8.03 23.18 2.08
N ASP A 301 8.33 24.39 1.57
CA ASP A 301 9.15 25.36 2.28
C ASP A 301 8.58 25.68 3.67
N ASN A 302 7.27 25.81 3.81
CA ASN A 302 6.59 26.04 5.09
C ASN A 302 6.82 24.91 6.11
N CYS A 303 7.15 23.70 5.67
CA CYS A 303 7.41 22.56 6.55
C CYS A 303 8.77 22.66 7.27
N TYR A 304 9.68 23.52 6.82
CA TYR A 304 10.98 23.70 7.50
C TYR A 304 10.83 24.26 8.91
N ASP A 305 9.79 25.09 9.15
CA ASP A 305 9.48 25.67 10.45
C ASP A 305 8.47 24.84 11.27
N CYS A 306 8.14 23.63 10.83
CA CYS A 306 7.17 22.76 11.48
C CYS A 306 7.83 21.86 12.53
N GLU A 307 7.41 21.94 13.79
CA GLU A 307 7.94 21.12 14.89
C GLU A 307 7.61 19.61 14.76
N LYS A 308 6.59 19.29 13.98
CA LYS A 308 6.17 17.89 13.72
C LYS A 308 6.69 17.33 12.41
N ARG A 309 7.68 17.99 11.78
CA ARG A 309 8.20 17.56 10.47
C ARG A 309 8.77 16.16 10.49
N ASP A 310 9.52 15.83 11.54
CA ASP A 310 10.22 14.53 11.63
C ASP A 310 9.25 13.36 11.88
N ASP A 311 8.07 13.64 12.45
CA ASP A 311 7.01 12.67 12.68
C ASP A 311 6.02 12.59 11.50
N CYS A 312 6.05 13.57 10.59
CA CYS A 312 5.09 13.72 9.52
C CYS A 312 5.47 12.87 8.29
N CYS A 313 4.47 12.33 7.60
CA CYS A 313 4.68 11.67 6.31
C CYS A 313 4.99 12.64 5.16
N GLY A 314 4.73 13.95 5.32
CA GLY A 314 4.80 14.91 4.22
C GLY A 314 3.65 14.78 3.23
N PHE A 315 3.84 15.29 2.03
CA PHE A 315 2.87 15.31 0.94
C PHE A 315 3.31 14.42 -0.21
N PHE A 316 2.40 13.82 -0.92
CA PHE A 316 2.76 13.11 -2.15
C PHE A 316 3.44 14.03 -3.17
N SER A 317 4.55 13.61 -3.72
CA SER A 317 5.28 14.32 -4.77
C SER A 317 4.42 14.58 -6.02
N SER A 318 3.47 13.68 -6.30
CA SER A 318 2.49 13.81 -7.38
C SER A 318 1.54 15.01 -7.20
N HIS A 319 1.41 15.52 -5.99
CA HIS A 319 0.60 16.72 -5.67
C HIS A 319 1.39 18.03 -5.76
N TYR A 320 2.71 17.96 -5.82
CA TYR A 320 3.58 19.15 -5.82
C TYR A 320 3.25 20.13 -6.94
N GLY A 321 3.01 21.39 -6.58
CA GLY A 321 2.72 22.48 -7.52
C GLY A 321 1.36 22.40 -8.24
N ARG A 322 0.50 21.43 -7.89
CA ARG A 322 -0.78 21.22 -8.61
C ARG A 322 -2.01 21.11 -7.72
N TYR A 323 -1.94 20.46 -6.58
CA TYR A 323 -3.12 20.01 -5.82
C TYR A 323 -3.01 20.22 -4.32
N VAL A 324 -1.96 20.86 -3.86
CA VAL A 324 -1.85 21.21 -2.44
C VAL A 324 -2.73 22.42 -2.19
N SER A 325 -3.64 22.34 -1.23
CA SER A 325 -4.35 23.51 -0.76
C SER A 325 -3.33 24.55 -0.32
N GLN A 326 -3.57 25.83 -0.57
CA GLN A 326 -2.64 26.93 -0.27
C GLN A 326 -2.38 27.10 1.24
N GLU A 327 -3.00 26.28 2.08
CA GLU A 327 -3.00 26.35 3.53
C GLU A 327 -2.17 25.23 4.19
N VAL A 328 -0.95 25.01 3.73
CA VAL A 328 0.01 24.20 4.50
C VAL A 328 0.47 25.08 5.68
N LEU A 329 -0.15 24.87 6.84
CA LEU A 329 0.22 25.58 8.07
C LEU A 329 1.18 24.72 8.90
N PRO A 330 2.41 25.19 9.18
CA PRO A 330 3.32 24.47 10.06
C PRO A 330 2.74 24.41 11.48
N ILE A 331 2.86 23.26 12.12
CA ILE A 331 2.47 23.09 13.53
C ILE A 331 3.56 23.70 14.40
N ARG A 332 3.18 24.63 15.33
CA ARG A 332 4.08 25.33 16.26
C ARG A 332 3.52 25.24 17.67
N SER A 333 4.38 25.12 18.68
CA SER A 333 4.00 25.03 20.10
C SER A 333 3.30 26.29 20.64
N SER A 334 3.46 27.44 19.96
CA SER A 334 2.84 28.70 20.33
C SER A 334 1.37 28.80 19.95
N ASP A 335 0.82 27.87 19.18
CA ASP A 335 -0.58 27.93 18.74
C ASP A 335 -1.56 27.36 19.80
N GLY A 336 -1.06 27.05 21.01
CA GLY A 336 -1.82 26.52 22.14
C GLY A 336 -2.43 27.62 23.08
N TYR A 337 -2.28 28.88 22.77
CA TYR A 337 -2.92 29.99 23.51
C TYR A 337 -3.53 30.99 22.54
N GLU A 338 -4.72 30.71 22.09
CA GLU A 338 -5.77 31.65 21.72
C GLU A 338 -6.83 30.97 20.85
N ARG A 339 -7.77 30.29 21.55
CA ARG A 339 -9.19 30.34 21.14
C ARG A 339 -10.09 29.73 22.22
#